data_d54ca1bef201664adf1194c0845736a7
#
_entry.id   d54ca1bef201664adf1194c0845736a7
#
_cell.length_a   1.000
_cell.length_b   1.000
_cell.length_c   1.000
_cell.angle_alpha   90.00
_cell.angle_beta   90.00
_cell.angle_gamma   90.00
#
_symmetry.space_group_name_H-M   'P 1'
#
loop_
_entity.id
_entity.type
_entity.pdbx_description
1 polymer ?
#
loop_
_entity_poly.entity_id
_entity_poly.type
_entity_poly.pdbx_seq_one_letter_code
_entity_poly.pdbx_strand_id
1 'polypeptide(L)'
;MSMFNDYQYEASKTFKPTKQLMPEQVRLLDWATGLGGESGEVLDIVKHGIFHGEEFNKMELAKELGDVLWYVSAIATTCDIDLGDVAALNRAKLNHRYISGKYSESESANRHKQENAFEDTAIYKCLKARICNTEEIPFSIIVVGPDGSGKTTFTQALAKKLNMQRIKCDYRQEDKLTQAKMYLFMEANTIYDRFYYPDELIYSEVKNIPLDEEYKHDMHDLIALLIAANVIVIYLDADLSALKERSAVWADDYVRVDQLEHIKKAYSRYLGEIAAAGVPIIELDTSTIPLGSAEWEAFLDKTARDLKSRAKFFARAEISGREKANEKGN
;
A
#
# COMPACT_ATOMS: atom_id res chain seq x y z
N MET A 1 2.57 -8.04 -8.92
CA MET A 1 2.92 -6.83 -9.72
C MET A 1 1.67 -5.98 -9.84
N SER A 2 1.73 -4.64 -9.85
CA SER A 2 0.52 -3.84 -10.03
C SER A 2 0.06 -3.89 -11.48
N MET A 3 -1.25 -3.74 -11.74
CA MET A 3 -1.81 -3.67 -13.10
C MET A 3 -1.08 -2.62 -13.97
N PHE A 4 -0.66 -1.50 -13.38
CA PHE A 4 0.10 -0.46 -14.07
C PHE A 4 1.50 -0.92 -14.49
N ASN A 5 2.17 -1.73 -13.66
CA ASN A 5 3.49 -2.26 -14.00
C ASN A 5 3.39 -3.37 -15.06
N ASP A 6 2.32 -4.17 -15.04
CA ASP A 6 2.05 -5.17 -16.08
C ASP A 6 1.80 -4.47 -17.42
N TYR A 7 0.99 -3.41 -17.43
CA TYR A 7 0.78 -2.58 -18.61
C TYR A 7 2.08 -1.94 -19.12
N GLN A 8 2.89 -1.35 -18.22
CA GLN A 8 4.18 -0.75 -18.56
C GLN A 8 5.13 -1.75 -19.22
N TYR A 9 5.17 -2.96 -18.68
CA TYR A 9 5.97 -4.05 -19.27
C TYR A 9 5.48 -4.43 -20.67
N GLU A 10 4.16 -4.62 -20.87
CA GLU A 10 3.61 -4.95 -22.19
C GLU A 10 3.82 -3.81 -23.19
N ALA A 11 3.59 -2.56 -22.80
CA ALA A 11 3.84 -1.39 -23.64
C ALA A 11 5.31 -1.30 -24.07
N SER A 12 6.26 -1.59 -23.18
CA SER A 12 7.69 -1.52 -23.49
C SER A 12 8.13 -2.48 -24.60
N LYS A 13 7.43 -3.60 -24.80
CA LYS A 13 7.70 -4.56 -25.89
C LYS A 13 7.41 -3.98 -27.27
N THR A 14 6.61 -2.94 -27.36
CA THR A 14 6.25 -2.28 -28.63
C THR A 14 7.18 -1.11 -28.97
N PHE A 15 8.19 -0.83 -28.15
CA PHE A 15 9.14 0.24 -28.41
C PHE A 15 9.99 -0.08 -29.63
N LYS A 16 10.08 0.87 -30.55
CA LYS A 16 10.86 0.69 -31.77
C LYS A 16 12.35 0.49 -31.44
N PRO A 17 13.03 -0.61 -31.85
CA PRO A 17 14.39 -0.90 -31.45
C PRO A 17 15.40 0.23 -31.79
N THR A 18 15.21 0.92 -32.91
CA THR A 18 16.06 2.06 -33.29
C THR A 18 15.97 3.24 -32.32
N LYS A 19 14.82 3.44 -31.65
CA LYS A 19 14.66 4.49 -30.63
C LYS A 19 15.39 4.16 -29.33
N GLN A 20 15.54 2.89 -29.00
CA GLN A 20 16.27 2.44 -27.82
C GLN A 20 17.79 2.72 -27.94
N LEU A 21 18.31 2.87 -29.15
CA LEU A 21 19.71 3.25 -29.41
C LEU A 21 19.97 4.76 -29.35
N MET A 22 18.92 5.58 -29.23
CA MET A 22 19.07 7.03 -29.11
C MET A 22 19.55 7.41 -27.71
N PRO A 23 20.29 8.55 -27.57
CA PRO A 23 20.55 9.13 -26.26
C PRO A 23 19.25 9.34 -25.47
N GLU A 24 19.31 9.10 -24.19
CA GLU A 24 18.12 9.16 -23.29
C GLU A 24 17.35 10.48 -23.41
N GLN A 25 18.05 11.60 -23.42
CA GLN A 25 17.44 12.93 -23.54
C GLN A 25 16.67 13.11 -24.85
N VAL A 26 17.20 12.57 -25.97
CA VAL A 26 16.53 12.63 -27.29
C VAL A 26 15.29 11.72 -27.27
N ARG A 27 15.39 10.56 -26.67
CA ARG A 27 14.28 9.63 -26.51
C ARG A 27 13.16 10.21 -25.63
N LEU A 28 13.53 10.86 -24.52
CA LEU A 28 12.56 11.55 -23.66
C LEU A 28 11.86 12.69 -24.41
N LEU A 29 12.57 13.47 -25.19
CA LEU A 29 11.97 14.54 -25.99
C LEU A 29 11.01 13.97 -27.03
N ASP A 30 11.36 12.88 -27.69
CA ASP A 30 10.50 12.21 -28.66
C ASP A 30 9.21 11.69 -28.00
N TRP A 31 9.31 11.00 -26.85
CA TRP A 31 8.14 10.56 -26.12
C TRP A 31 7.26 11.69 -25.59
N ALA A 32 7.88 12.76 -25.06
CA ALA A 32 7.14 13.93 -24.57
C ALA A 32 6.42 14.69 -25.71
N THR A 33 7.04 14.75 -26.90
CA THR A 33 6.42 15.33 -28.09
C THR A 33 5.23 14.48 -28.55
N GLY A 34 5.38 13.15 -28.57
CA GLY A 34 4.29 12.22 -28.88
C GLY A 34 3.13 12.35 -27.91
N LEU A 35 3.41 12.38 -26.58
CA LEU A 35 2.39 12.62 -25.56
C LEU A 35 1.59 13.90 -25.82
N GLY A 36 2.28 14.97 -26.25
CA GLY A 36 1.64 16.24 -26.63
C GLY A 36 0.74 16.08 -27.85
N GLY A 37 1.16 15.28 -28.85
CA GLY A 37 0.36 14.95 -30.04
C GLY A 37 -0.92 14.24 -29.68
N GLU A 38 -0.84 13.08 -29.00
CA GLU A 38 -2.01 12.27 -28.63
C GLU A 38 -2.97 13.04 -27.69
N SER A 39 -2.42 13.87 -26.80
CA SER A 39 -3.24 14.76 -25.98
C SER A 39 -3.99 15.80 -26.82
N GLY A 40 -3.41 16.23 -27.94
CA GLY A 40 -4.07 17.08 -28.94
C GLY A 40 -5.21 16.38 -29.67
N GLU A 41 -5.05 15.09 -30.01
CA GLU A 41 -6.08 14.29 -30.64
C GLU A 41 -7.29 14.05 -29.70
N VAL A 42 -7.02 13.77 -28.42
CA VAL A 42 -8.07 13.75 -27.37
C VAL A 42 -8.83 15.08 -27.32
N LEU A 43 -8.09 16.20 -27.36
CA LEU A 43 -8.68 17.56 -27.33
C LEU A 43 -9.53 17.83 -28.57
N ASP A 44 -9.10 17.41 -29.76
CA ASP A 44 -9.83 17.59 -31.01
C ASP A 44 -11.15 16.81 -31.01
N ILE A 45 -11.18 15.56 -30.58
CA ILE A 45 -12.40 14.77 -30.45
C ILE A 45 -13.42 15.50 -29.56
N VAL A 46 -12.99 15.98 -28.39
CA VAL A 46 -13.84 16.68 -27.43
C VAL A 46 -14.35 18.01 -28.04
N LYS A 47 -13.48 18.77 -28.71
CA LYS A 47 -13.80 20.04 -29.37
C LYS A 47 -14.84 19.86 -30.50
N HIS A 48 -14.66 18.85 -31.35
CA HIS A 48 -15.57 18.54 -32.44
C HIS A 48 -16.97 18.19 -31.90
N GLY A 49 -17.05 17.36 -30.84
CA GLY A 49 -18.33 17.06 -30.21
C GLY A 49 -19.04 18.30 -29.63
N ILE A 50 -18.31 19.21 -29.01
CA ILE A 50 -18.89 20.38 -28.33
C ILE A 50 -19.22 21.51 -29.32
N PHE A 51 -18.30 21.85 -30.22
CA PHE A 51 -18.40 23.08 -31.02
C PHE A 51 -18.85 22.85 -32.46
N HIS A 52 -18.73 21.63 -32.97
CA HIS A 52 -19.15 21.33 -34.36
C HIS A 52 -20.38 20.42 -34.41
N GLY A 53 -20.92 19.98 -33.25
CA GLY A 53 -22.13 19.19 -33.17
C GLY A 53 -21.99 17.78 -33.77
N GLU A 54 -20.75 17.28 -33.84
CA GLU A 54 -20.49 15.90 -34.27
C GLU A 54 -20.90 14.93 -33.18
N GLU A 55 -21.30 13.73 -33.54
CA GLU A 55 -21.63 12.69 -32.58
C GLU A 55 -20.34 12.28 -31.82
N PHE A 56 -20.39 12.27 -30.48
CA PHE A 56 -19.28 11.95 -29.64
C PHE A 56 -18.92 10.46 -29.72
N ASN A 57 -17.82 10.13 -30.39
CA ASN A 57 -17.37 8.76 -30.56
C ASN A 57 -16.49 8.30 -29.35
N LYS A 58 -17.13 7.58 -28.44
CA LYS A 58 -16.45 7.04 -27.24
C LYS A 58 -15.30 6.08 -27.58
N MET A 59 -15.40 5.32 -28.67
CA MET A 59 -14.36 4.37 -29.05
C MET A 59 -13.13 5.05 -29.63
N GLU A 60 -13.29 6.13 -30.38
CA GLU A 60 -12.15 6.96 -30.82
C GLU A 60 -11.50 7.61 -29.62
N LEU A 61 -12.25 8.26 -28.75
CA LEU A 61 -11.70 8.83 -27.52
C LEU A 61 -10.94 7.78 -26.68
N ALA A 62 -11.45 6.56 -26.58
CA ALA A 62 -10.81 5.50 -25.82
C ALA A 62 -9.47 5.05 -26.43
N LYS A 63 -9.34 5.10 -27.76
CA LYS A 63 -8.08 4.80 -28.46
C LYS A 63 -7.02 5.87 -28.15
N GLU A 64 -7.36 7.15 -28.34
CA GLU A 64 -6.44 8.26 -28.08
C GLU A 64 -6.02 8.34 -26.61
N LEU A 65 -6.93 8.06 -25.67
CA LEU A 65 -6.56 7.93 -24.26
C LEU A 65 -5.62 6.74 -24.01
N GLY A 66 -5.74 5.67 -24.79
CA GLY A 66 -4.82 4.54 -24.78
C GLY A 66 -3.41 4.94 -25.24
N ASP A 67 -3.34 5.74 -26.33
CA ASP A 67 -2.08 6.24 -26.88
C ASP A 67 -1.40 7.24 -25.94
N VAL A 68 -2.16 8.13 -25.30
CA VAL A 68 -1.67 8.96 -24.19
C VAL A 68 -1.06 8.11 -23.08
N LEU A 69 -1.74 7.04 -22.64
CA LEU A 69 -1.25 6.15 -21.60
C LEU A 69 0.03 5.42 -22.03
N TRP A 70 0.14 5.04 -23.30
CA TRP A 70 1.34 4.41 -23.86
C TRP A 70 2.54 5.35 -23.78
N TYR A 71 2.41 6.63 -24.15
CA TYR A 71 3.50 7.60 -24.04
C TYR A 71 3.88 7.91 -22.60
N VAL A 72 2.91 7.97 -21.69
CA VAL A 72 3.19 8.10 -20.24
C VAL A 72 4.04 6.92 -19.76
N SER A 73 3.69 5.70 -20.18
CA SER A 73 4.44 4.48 -19.88
C SER A 73 5.86 4.53 -20.47
N ALA A 74 6.02 5.00 -21.71
CA ALA A 74 7.32 5.12 -22.38
C ALA A 74 8.27 6.10 -21.67
N ILE A 75 7.74 7.24 -21.22
CA ILE A 75 8.49 8.22 -20.42
C ILE A 75 8.92 7.59 -19.08
N ALA A 76 7.98 6.99 -18.34
CA ALA A 76 8.26 6.35 -17.07
C ALA A 76 9.36 5.27 -17.20
N THR A 77 9.24 4.40 -18.20
CA THR A 77 10.23 3.35 -18.51
C THR A 77 11.61 3.94 -18.84
N THR A 78 11.66 5.02 -19.59
CA THR A 78 12.91 5.68 -19.97
C THR A 78 13.61 6.31 -18.77
N CYS A 79 12.85 6.81 -17.80
CA CYS A 79 13.36 7.39 -16.55
C CYS A 79 13.58 6.36 -15.43
N ASP A 80 13.41 5.07 -15.71
CA ASP A 80 13.49 4.00 -14.70
C ASP A 80 12.51 4.21 -13.53
N ILE A 81 11.30 4.67 -13.82
CA ILE A 81 10.22 4.90 -12.85
C ILE A 81 9.14 3.84 -13.07
N ASP A 82 8.70 3.17 -11.99
CA ASP A 82 7.52 2.31 -12.02
C ASP A 82 6.24 3.10 -12.19
N LEU A 83 5.44 2.78 -13.19
CA LEU A 83 4.15 3.41 -13.42
C LEU A 83 3.18 3.16 -12.25
N GLY A 84 3.33 2.02 -11.57
CA GLY A 84 2.64 1.72 -10.32
C GLY A 84 2.97 2.72 -9.21
N ASP A 85 4.23 3.13 -9.06
CA ASP A 85 4.64 4.14 -8.09
C ASP A 85 4.15 5.54 -8.46
N VAL A 86 4.08 5.87 -9.75
CA VAL A 86 3.46 7.12 -10.23
C VAL A 86 1.98 7.17 -9.83
N ALA A 87 1.25 6.08 -10.07
CA ALA A 87 -0.16 5.98 -9.68
C ALA A 87 -0.35 6.03 -8.15
N ALA A 88 0.52 5.34 -7.39
CA ALA A 88 0.51 5.35 -5.93
C ALA A 88 0.78 6.76 -5.36
N LEU A 89 1.75 7.48 -5.93
CA LEU A 89 2.08 8.85 -5.53
C LEU A 89 0.90 9.80 -5.75
N ASN A 90 0.26 9.73 -6.91
CA ASN A 90 -0.91 10.56 -7.19
C ASN A 90 -2.09 10.21 -6.27
N ARG A 91 -2.35 8.93 -6.05
CA ARG A 91 -3.41 8.46 -5.14
C ARG A 91 -3.16 8.90 -3.70
N ALA A 92 -1.92 8.77 -3.20
CA ALA A 92 -1.56 9.24 -1.87
C ALA A 92 -1.74 10.76 -1.74
N LYS A 93 -1.30 11.54 -2.72
CA LYS A 93 -1.50 12.99 -2.76
C LYS A 93 -2.98 13.37 -2.71
N LEU A 94 -3.84 12.69 -3.46
CA LEU A 94 -5.29 12.92 -3.44
C LEU A 94 -5.91 12.56 -2.10
N ASN A 95 -5.55 11.42 -1.49
CA ASN A 95 -6.01 11.03 -0.16
C ASN A 95 -5.53 12.00 0.94
N HIS A 96 -4.34 12.55 0.82
CA HIS A 96 -3.86 13.57 1.75
C HIS A 96 -4.63 14.89 1.59
N ARG A 97 -4.93 15.29 0.34
CA ARG A 97 -5.70 16.51 0.05
C ARG A 97 -7.14 16.39 0.49
N TYR A 98 -7.77 15.27 0.22
CA TYR A 98 -9.18 14.97 0.52
C TYR A 98 -9.25 13.83 1.53
N ILE A 99 -8.87 14.13 2.78
CA ILE A 99 -8.74 13.09 3.82
C ILE A 99 -10.06 12.38 4.09
N SER A 100 -11.20 13.06 3.93
CA SER A 100 -12.54 12.51 4.03
C SER A 100 -12.91 11.57 2.86
N GLY A 101 -12.08 11.50 1.81
CA GLY A 101 -12.37 10.76 0.57
C GLY A 101 -13.31 11.49 -0.41
N LYS A 102 -13.80 12.68 -0.07
CA LYS A 102 -14.75 13.46 -0.90
C LYS A 102 -14.16 14.82 -1.27
N TYR A 103 -14.49 15.29 -2.48
CA TYR A 103 -14.08 16.60 -2.97
C TYR A 103 -14.59 17.72 -2.04
N SER A 104 -13.74 18.69 -1.78
CA SER A 104 -14.04 19.91 -1.02
C SER A 104 -13.41 21.11 -1.73
N GLU A 105 -14.23 22.16 -1.97
CA GLU A 105 -13.74 23.41 -2.59
C GLU A 105 -12.67 24.10 -1.74
N SER A 106 -12.83 24.10 -0.42
CA SER A 106 -11.87 24.70 0.51
C SER A 106 -10.53 23.97 0.50
N GLU A 107 -10.53 22.64 0.42
CA GLU A 107 -9.32 21.84 0.31
C GLU A 107 -8.66 22.01 -1.06
N SER A 108 -9.46 22.10 -2.13
CA SER A 108 -8.98 22.34 -3.48
C SER A 108 -8.33 23.73 -3.61
N ALA A 109 -8.92 24.76 -3.01
CA ALA A 109 -8.37 26.13 -3.01
C ALA A 109 -7.00 26.24 -2.30
N ASN A 110 -6.74 25.38 -1.32
CA ASN A 110 -5.48 25.32 -0.57
C ASN A 110 -4.45 24.35 -1.17
N ARG A 111 -4.59 23.95 -2.43
CA ARG A 111 -3.79 22.92 -3.10
C ARG A 111 -2.29 23.04 -2.88
N HIS A 112 -1.71 24.23 -3.11
CA HIS A 112 -0.26 24.43 -2.99
C HIS A 112 0.26 24.25 -1.55
N LYS A 113 -0.51 24.71 -0.55
CA LYS A 113 -0.14 24.54 0.85
C LYS A 113 -0.18 23.06 1.24
N GLN A 114 -1.17 22.32 0.74
CA GLN A 114 -1.31 20.89 0.99
C GLN A 114 -0.27 20.05 0.25
N GLU A 115 0.18 20.47 -0.94
CA GLU A 115 1.28 19.80 -1.64
C GLU A 115 2.59 19.88 -0.84
N ASN A 116 2.94 21.04 -0.31
CA ASN A 116 4.10 21.16 0.56
C ASN A 116 3.98 20.30 1.84
N ALA A 117 2.79 20.29 2.46
CA ALA A 117 2.55 19.44 3.63
C ALA A 117 2.59 17.94 3.29
N PHE A 118 2.19 17.54 2.09
CA PHE A 118 2.29 16.16 1.62
C PHE A 118 3.74 15.69 1.49
N GLU A 119 4.66 16.55 1.05
CA GLU A 119 6.08 16.22 0.92
C GLU A 119 6.76 15.91 2.27
N ASP A 120 6.21 16.40 3.36
CA ASP A 120 6.68 16.10 4.71
C ASP A 120 6.18 14.74 5.24
N THR A 121 5.20 14.13 4.57
CA THR A 121 4.59 12.88 5.03
C THR A 121 5.50 11.67 4.90
N ALA A 122 5.23 10.65 5.73
CA ALA A 122 5.92 9.36 5.68
C ALA A 122 5.71 8.64 4.34
N ILE A 123 4.47 8.65 3.81
CA ILE A 123 4.13 8.05 2.51
C ILE A 123 4.93 8.69 1.37
N TYR A 124 4.99 10.02 1.34
CA TYR A 124 5.80 10.70 0.31
C TYR A 124 7.27 10.30 0.39
N LYS A 125 7.83 10.26 1.59
CA LYS A 125 9.24 9.85 1.80
C LYS A 125 9.49 8.42 1.34
N CYS A 126 8.57 7.48 1.61
CA CYS A 126 8.66 6.10 1.12
C CYS A 126 8.60 6.03 -0.41
N LEU A 127 7.63 6.69 -1.02
CA LEU A 127 7.46 6.72 -2.49
C LEU A 127 8.64 7.41 -3.19
N LYS A 128 9.11 8.53 -2.64
CA LYS A 128 10.31 9.22 -3.13
C LYS A 128 11.53 8.32 -3.09
N ALA A 129 11.73 7.58 -1.98
CA ALA A 129 12.84 6.65 -1.84
C ALA A 129 12.79 5.54 -2.90
N ARG A 130 11.61 5.01 -3.23
CA ARG A 130 11.40 4.01 -4.30
C ARG A 130 11.65 4.59 -5.68
N ILE A 131 11.01 5.72 -5.99
CA ILE A 131 11.12 6.40 -7.31
C ILE A 131 12.57 6.84 -7.60
N CYS A 132 13.29 7.32 -6.57
CA CYS A 132 14.66 7.79 -6.70
C CYS A 132 15.71 6.70 -6.44
N ASN A 133 15.32 5.44 -6.27
CA ASN A 133 16.20 4.30 -6.01
C ASN A 133 17.20 4.53 -4.86
N THR A 134 16.75 5.10 -3.73
CA THR A 134 17.61 5.33 -2.57
C THR A 134 17.86 4.03 -1.80
N GLU A 135 19.02 3.92 -1.13
CA GLU A 135 19.40 2.69 -0.42
C GLU A 135 18.55 2.35 0.80
N GLU A 136 17.96 3.37 1.44
CA GLU A 136 17.13 3.21 2.63
C GLU A 136 15.70 3.66 2.35
N ILE A 137 14.79 2.69 2.34
CA ILE A 137 13.35 2.96 2.26
C ILE A 137 12.76 2.81 3.66
N PRO A 138 12.15 3.86 4.23
CA PRO A 138 11.42 3.74 5.49
C PRO A 138 10.31 2.69 5.40
N PHE A 139 10.03 1.99 6.49
CA PHE A 139 8.93 1.03 6.55
C PHE A 139 8.24 1.07 7.91
N SER A 140 6.99 0.67 7.94
CA SER A 140 6.24 0.51 9.19
C SER A 140 5.71 -0.91 9.32
N ILE A 141 5.35 -1.30 10.53
CA ILE A 141 4.90 -2.65 10.85
C ILE A 141 3.51 -2.56 11.48
N ILE A 142 2.58 -3.33 10.95
CA ILE A 142 1.27 -3.53 11.57
C ILE A 142 1.25 -4.94 12.16
N VAL A 143 0.93 -5.06 13.45
CA VAL A 143 0.81 -6.35 14.12
C VAL A 143 -0.66 -6.62 14.42
N VAL A 144 -1.22 -7.64 13.79
CA VAL A 144 -2.60 -8.08 13.93
C VAL A 144 -2.69 -9.53 14.41
N GLY A 145 -3.87 -9.97 14.78
CA GLY A 145 -4.12 -11.34 15.21
C GLY A 145 -5.22 -11.44 16.27
N PRO A 146 -5.70 -12.64 16.61
CA PRO A 146 -6.76 -12.87 17.59
C PRO A 146 -6.35 -12.42 18.99
N ASP A 147 -7.34 -12.22 19.86
CA ASP A 147 -7.07 -11.94 21.26
C ASP A 147 -6.40 -13.12 21.93
N GLY A 148 -5.43 -12.83 22.82
CA GLY A 148 -4.58 -13.87 23.43
C GLY A 148 -3.35 -14.29 22.60
N SER A 149 -3.15 -13.79 21.36
CA SER A 149 -1.96 -14.12 20.55
C SER A 149 -0.67 -13.42 20.99
N GLY A 150 -0.70 -12.53 22.00
CA GLY A 150 0.49 -11.88 22.56
C GLY A 150 0.94 -10.61 21.85
N LYS A 151 0.11 -9.99 21.02
CA LYS A 151 0.44 -8.79 20.22
C LYS A 151 1.10 -7.67 21.01
N THR A 152 0.52 -7.27 22.13
CA THR A 152 1.04 -6.15 22.92
C THR A 152 2.44 -6.42 23.46
N THR A 153 2.68 -7.62 23.98
CA THR A 153 4.00 -8.04 24.47
C THR A 153 5.02 -8.10 23.34
N PHE A 154 4.60 -8.67 22.19
CA PHE A 154 5.43 -8.78 21.00
C PHE A 154 5.81 -7.40 20.46
N THR A 155 4.84 -6.49 20.28
CA THR A 155 5.09 -5.15 19.74
C THR A 155 5.98 -4.32 20.66
N GLN A 156 5.83 -4.43 21.97
CA GLN A 156 6.70 -3.77 22.95
C GLN A 156 8.16 -4.24 22.85
N ALA A 157 8.38 -5.55 22.76
CA ALA A 157 9.71 -6.13 22.66
C ALA A 157 10.35 -5.83 21.29
N LEU A 158 9.58 -5.98 20.19
CA LEU A 158 10.08 -5.73 18.84
C LEU A 158 10.44 -4.25 18.63
N ALA A 159 9.64 -3.32 19.16
CA ALA A 159 9.90 -1.89 19.08
C ALA A 159 11.26 -1.50 19.70
N LYS A 160 11.59 -2.08 20.84
CA LYS A 160 12.90 -1.89 21.48
C LYS A 160 14.04 -2.44 20.62
N LYS A 161 13.88 -3.65 20.04
CA LYS A 161 14.92 -4.29 19.21
C LYS A 161 15.17 -3.56 17.89
N LEU A 162 14.12 -3.00 17.29
CA LEU A 162 14.22 -2.26 16.03
C LEU A 162 14.50 -0.77 16.22
N ASN A 163 14.43 -0.25 17.44
CA ASN A 163 14.45 1.19 17.75
C ASN A 163 13.37 1.96 16.98
N MET A 164 12.15 1.42 17.00
CA MET A 164 10.98 2.00 16.32
C MET A 164 9.99 2.52 17.35
N GLN A 165 9.24 3.55 16.98
CA GLN A 165 8.09 4.02 17.77
C GLN A 165 7.01 2.93 17.78
N ARG A 166 6.27 2.82 18.89
CA ARG A 166 5.11 1.95 19.00
C ARG A 166 3.84 2.78 19.25
N ILE A 167 2.83 2.55 18.43
CA ILE A 167 1.50 3.14 18.58
C ILE A 167 0.49 2.03 18.82
N LYS A 168 -0.35 2.19 19.84
CA LYS A 168 -1.52 1.33 20.06
C LYS A 168 -2.74 2.07 19.53
N CYS A 169 -3.42 1.50 18.53
CA CYS A 169 -4.62 2.10 17.97
C CYS A 169 -5.78 2.07 18.98
N ASP A 170 -6.48 3.19 19.10
CA ASP A 170 -7.64 3.32 19.97
C ASP A 170 -8.94 3.08 19.19
N TYR A 171 -9.57 1.95 19.46
CA TYR A 171 -10.83 1.53 18.78
C TYR A 171 -12.08 2.27 19.24
N ARG A 172 -11.94 3.16 20.22
CA ARG A 172 -13.05 4.02 20.67
C ARG A 172 -13.22 5.27 19.81
N GLN A 173 -12.29 5.51 18.88
CA GLN A 173 -12.40 6.59 17.90
C GLN A 173 -13.64 6.39 17.02
N GLU A 174 -14.39 7.46 16.81
CA GLU A 174 -15.57 7.45 15.94
C GLU A 174 -15.20 7.33 14.46
N ASP A 175 -14.22 8.12 14.02
CA ASP A 175 -13.73 8.11 12.63
C ASP A 175 -12.41 7.33 12.51
N LYS A 176 -12.54 6.01 12.47
CA LYS A 176 -11.41 5.08 12.37
C LYS A 176 -10.73 5.14 11.01
N LEU A 177 -11.46 5.44 9.94
CA LEU A 177 -10.92 5.54 8.59
C LEU A 177 -9.96 6.73 8.45
N THR A 178 -10.42 7.92 8.86
CA THR A 178 -9.55 9.11 8.87
C THR A 178 -8.35 8.91 9.79
N GLN A 179 -8.55 8.32 10.96
CA GLN A 179 -7.45 8.04 11.88
C GLN A 179 -6.42 7.06 11.29
N ALA A 180 -6.87 6.01 10.59
CA ALA A 180 -5.99 5.09 9.89
C ALA A 180 -5.15 5.81 8.82
N LYS A 181 -5.78 6.64 8.00
CA LYS A 181 -5.10 7.46 7.00
C LYS A 181 -4.07 8.39 7.64
N MET A 182 -4.44 9.11 8.70
CA MET A 182 -3.53 10.01 9.41
C MET A 182 -2.30 9.28 9.95
N TYR A 183 -2.44 8.11 10.56
CA TYR A 183 -1.31 7.33 11.04
C TYR A 183 -0.34 6.94 9.91
N LEU A 184 -0.85 6.51 8.76
CA LEU A 184 -0.02 6.16 7.61
C LEU A 184 0.69 7.37 7.00
N PHE A 185 0.10 8.57 7.09
CA PHE A 185 0.73 9.80 6.61
C PHE A 185 1.76 10.37 7.60
N MET A 186 1.52 10.31 8.90
CA MET A 186 2.34 11.03 9.89
C MET A 186 3.68 10.36 10.17
N GLU A 187 3.71 9.03 10.28
CA GLU A 187 4.84 8.33 10.91
C GLU A 187 5.39 7.20 10.02
N ALA A 188 6.67 7.29 9.70
CA ALA A 188 7.46 6.15 9.22
C ALA A 188 8.20 5.49 10.40
N ASN A 189 8.75 4.28 10.20
CA ASN A 189 9.47 3.52 11.22
C ASN A 189 8.67 3.29 12.51
N THR A 190 7.39 2.98 12.34
CA THR A 190 6.43 2.80 13.43
C THR A 190 5.90 1.36 13.47
N ILE A 191 5.74 0.82 14.69
CA ILE A 191 5.04 -0.43 14.93
C ILE A 191 3.66 -0.12 15.50
N TYR A 192 2.63 -0.55 14.79
CA TYR A 192 1.24 -0.43 15.22
C TYR A 192 0.82 -1.70 15.95
N ASP A 193 0.43 -1.58 17.23
CA ASP A 193 -0.18 -2.64 18.01
C ASP A 193 -1.68 -2.66 17.70
N ARG A 194 -2.08 -3.54 16.79
CA ARG A 194 -3.31 -3.55 16.02
C ARG A 194 -3.35 -2.41 15.00
N PHE A 195 -4.28 -2.51 14.07
CA PHE A 195 -4.60 -1.44 13.13
C PHE A 195 -6.07 -1.53 12.74
N TYR A 196 -6.68 -0.39 12.39
CA TYR A 196 -8.12 -0.35 12.10
C TYR A 196 -8.53 -1.28 10.93
N TYR A 197 -7.70 -1.43 9.94
CA TYR A 197 -7.85 -2.41 8.89
C TYR A 197 -6.81 -3.54 9.05
N PRO A 198 -7.18 -4.83 9.03
CA PRO A 198 -8.52 -5.38 8.80
C PRO A 198 -9.37 -5.53 10.08
N ASP A 199 -8.87 -5.18 11.25
CA ASP A 199 -9.49 -5.48 12.54
C ASP A 199 -10.94 -5.00 12.63
N GLU A 200 -11.24 -3.77 12.14
CA GLU A 200 -12.60 -3.22 12.19
C GLU A 200 -13.61 -4.08 11.43
N LEU A 201 -13.25 -4.55 10.24
CA LEU A 201 -14.12 -5.41 9.42
C LEU A 201 -14.31 -6.78 10.10
N ILE A 202 -13.22 -7.36 10.61
CA ILE A 202 -13.24 -8.68 11.27
C ILE A 202 -14.12 -8.66 12.53
N TYR A 203 -13.88 -7.70 13.41
CA TYR A 203 -14.62 -7.63 14.69
C TYR A 203 -16.08 -7.20 14.51
N SER A 204 -16.38 -6.37 13.52
CA SER A 204 -17.76 -6.01 13.17
C SER A 204 -18.52 -7.23 12.63
N GLU A 205 -17.91 -8.03 11.76
CA GLU A 205 -18.47 -9.28 11.24
C GLU A 205 -18.76 -10.26 12.37
N VAL A 206 -17.77 -10.54 13.23
CA VAL A 206 -17.89 -11.50 14.34
C VAL A 206 -18.95 -11.08 15.37
N LYS A 207 -19.14 -9.79 15.55
CA LYS A 207 -20.14 -9.24 16.47
C LYS A 207 -21.50 -8.97 15.83
N ASN A 208 -21.65 -9.25 14.52
CA ASN A 208 -22.83 -8.91 13.73
C ASN A 208 -23.20 -7.40 13.81
N ILE A 209 -22.19 -6.54 13.85
CA ILE A 209 -22.36 -5.08 13.76
C ILE A 209 -22.44 -4.73 12.27
N PRO A 210 -23.57 -4.19 11.78
CA PRO A 210 -23.68 -3.83 10.37
C PRO A 210 -22.77 -2.63 10.08
N LEU A 211 -21.94 -2.76 9.03
CA LEU A 211 -21.18 -1.67 8.47
C LEU A 211 -21.77 -1.32 7.11
N ASP A 212 -21.78 -0.03 6.82
CA ASP A 212 -22.16 0.49 5.51
C ASP A 212 -21.20 -0.04 4.41
N GLU A 213 -21.72 -0.33 3.21
CA GLU A 213 -20.91 -0.89 2.11
C GLU A 213 -19.90 0.13 1.58
N GLU A 214 -20.23 1.43 1.54
CA GLU A 214 -19.30 2.50 1.18
C GLU A 214 -18.13 2.53 2.19
N TYR A 215 -18.44 2.44 3.49
CA TYR A 215 -17.42 2.39 4.53
C TYR A 215 -16.51 1.15 4.44
N LYS A 216 -17.07 -0.02 4.13
CA LYS A 216 -16.27 -1.23 3.89
C LYS A 216 -15.33 -1.06 2.70
N HIS A 217 -15.85 -0.48 1.62
CA HIS A 217 -15.04 -0.20 0.43
C HIS A 217 -13.91 0.76 0.74
N ASP A 218 -14.18 1.87 1.45
CA ASP A 218 -13.19 2.84 1.87
C ASP A 218 -12.11 2.24 2.80
N MET A 219 -12.51 1.29 3.66
CA MET A 219 -11.56 0.55 4.50
C MET A 219 -10.65 -0.36 3.66
N HIS A 220 -11.19 -1.02 2.62
CA HIS A 220 -10.37 -1.80 1.68
C HIS A 220 -9.39 -0.92 0.89
N ASP A 221 -9.76 0.32 0.59
CA ASP A 221 -8.90 1.27 -0.10
C ASP A 221 -7.64 1.66 0.69
N LEU A 222 -7.62 1.43 2.02
CA LEU A 222 -6.41 1.56 2.84
C LEU A 222 -5.27 0.65 2.37
N ILE A 223 -5.56 -0.48 1.70
CA ILE A 223 -4.54 -1.40 1.17
C ILE A 223 -3.54 -0.63 0.28
N ALA A 224 -4.03 0.26 -0.58
CA ALA A 224 -3.16 1.05 -1.43
C ALA A 224 -2.24 2.01 -0.65
N LEU A 225 -2.74 2.56 0.47
CA LEU A 225 -1.93 3.39 1.36
C LEU A 225 -0.92 2.55 2.16
N LEU A 226 -1.27 1.31 2.56
CA LEU A 226 -0.33 0.38 3.19
C LEU A 226 0.85 0.08 2.26
N ILE A 227 0.59 -0.17 0.98
CA ILE A 227 1.63 -0.38 -0.05
C ILE A 227 2.49 0.89 -0.20
N ALA A 228 1.85 2.06 -0.33
CA ALA A 228 2.53 3.33 -0.50
C ALA A 228 3.41 3.69 0.71
N ALA A 229 2.96 3.38 1.92
CA ALA A 229 3.69 3.59 3.17
C ALA A 229 4.73 2.49 3.48
N ASN A 230 4.96 1.54 2.55
CA ASN A 230 5.88 0.42 2.73
C ASN A 230 5.62 -0.35 4.03
N VAL A 231 4.36 -0.73 4.25
CA VAL A 231 3.95 -1.44 5.46
C VAL A 231 4.18 -2.95 5.33
N ILE A 232 4.71 -3.55 6.39
CA ILE A 232 4.78 -5.00 6.56
C ILE A 232 3.73 -5.40 7.60
N VAL A 233 2.86 -6.35 7.28
CA VAL A 233 1.87 -6.88 8.21
C VAL A 233 2.43 -8.14 8.88
N ILE A 234 2.40 -8.18 10.20
CA ILE A 234 2.71 -9.38 10.99
C ILE A 234 1.40 -9.91 11.57
N TYR A 235 1.07 -11.13 11.20
CA TYR A 235 -0.02 -11.87 11.80
C TYR A 235 0.52 -12.78 12.91
N LEU A 236 0.16 -12.45 14.16
CA LEU A 236 0.45 -13.31 15.29
C LEU A 236 -0.69 -14.27 15.50
N ASP A 237 -0.43 -15.53 15.25
CA ASP A 237 -1.35 -16.62 15.51
C ASP A 237 -0.95 -17.44 16.75
N ALA A 238 -1.86 -18.25 17.21
CA ALA A 238 -1.62 -19.32 18.17
C ALA A 238 -2.71 -20.39 18.04
N ASP A 239 -2.43 -21.59 18.52
CA ASP A 239 -3.42 -22.65 18.61
C ASP A 239 -4.66 -22.22 19.38
N LEU A 240 -5.82 -22.69 18.97
CA LEU A 240 -7.10 -22.34 19.59
C LEU A 240 -7.13 -22.66 21.10
N SER A 241 -6.45 -23.72 21.52
CA SER A 241 -6.29 -24.09 22.94
C SER A 241 -5.50 -23.04 23.71
N ALA A 242 -4.35 -22.61 23.17
CA ALA A 242 -3.51 -21.57 23.76
C ALA A 242 -4.24 -20.21 23.82
N LEU A 243 -4.97 -19.86 22.77
CA LEU A 243 -5.78 -18.63 22.74
C LEU A 243 -6.88 -18.66 23.81
N LYS A 244 -7.60 -19.78 23.95
CA LYS A 244 -8.65 -19.95 24.96
C LYS A 244 -8.11 -19.84 26.38
N GLU A 245 -6.99 -20.51 26.67
CA GLU A 245 -6.33 -20.47 27.97
C GLU A 245 -5.90 -19.02 28.33
N ARG A 246 -5.24 -18.35 27.38
CA ARG A 246 -4.75 -16.98 27.59
C ARG A 246 -5.90 -15.97 27.72
N SER A 247 -6.96 -16.11 26.92
CA SER A 247 -8.12 -15.20 26.99
C SER A 247 -8.91 -15.38 28.28
N ALA A 248 -8.96 -16.59 28.85
CA ALA A 248 -9.62 -16.84 30.13
C ALA A 248 -8.96 -16.09 31.31
N VAL A 249 -7.66 -15.83 31.24
CA VAL A 249 -6.90 -15.10 32.27
C VAL A 249 -7.15 -13.59 32.19
N TRP A 250 -7.44 -13.07 31.01
CA TRP A 250 -7.55 -11.61 30.78
C TRP A 250 -8.98 -11.11 30.66
N ALA A 251 -9.99 -11.90 31.04
CA ALA A 251 -11.42 -11.57 31.11
C ALA A 251 -11.79 -10.23 30.41
N ASP A 252 -11.45 -10.12 29.13
CA ASP A 252 -11.85 -8.97 28.30
C ASP A 252 -13.23 -9.29 27.73
N ASP A 253 -14.25 -8.56 28.15
CA ASP A 253 -15.64 -8.73 27.69
C ASP A 253 -15.81 -8.44 26.18
N TYR A 254 -14.73 -8.04 25.50
CA TYR A 254 -14.78 -7.59 24.11
C TYR A 254 -14.97 -8.77 23.13
N VAL A 255 -14.33 -9.92 23.38
CA VAL A 255 -14.45 -11.12 22.55
C VAL A 255 -14.73 -12.34 23.40
N ARG A 256 -15.79 -13.07 23.06
CA ARG A 256 -16.11 -14.33 23.71
C ARG A 256 -15.21 -15.47 23.17
N VAL A 257 -14.86 -16.40 24.03
CA VAL A 257 -13.99 -17.53 23.72
C VAL A 257 -14.51 -18.39 22.55
N ASP A 258 -15.83 -18.50 22.41
CA ASP A 258 -16.49 -19.22 21.32
C ASP A 258 -16.36 -18.51 19.94
N GLN A 259 -16.04 -17.23 19.91
CA GLN A 259 -15.83 -16.43 18.69
C GLN A 259 -14.40 -16.51 18.13
N LEU A 260 -13.42 -17.01 18.90
CA LEU A 260 -12.01 -17.05 18.50
C LEU A 260 -11.75 -17.80 17.19
N GLU A 261 -12.45 -18.91 16.97
CA GLU A 261 -12.32 -19.66 15.71
C GLU A 261 -12.83 -18.85 14.51
N HIS A 262 -13.94 -18.16 14.68
CA HIS A 262 -14.48 -17.28 13.63
C HIS A 262 -13.52 -16.12 13.34
N ILE A 263 -12.95 -15.51 14.37
CA ILE A 263 -11.93 -14.45 14.22
C ILE A 263 -10.72 -14.95 13.43
N LYS A 264 -10.19 -16.14 13.74
CA LYS A 264 -9.06 -16.73 12.99
C LYS A 264 -9.41 -16.94 11.51
N LYS A 265 -10.60 -17.47 11.21
CA LYS A 265 -11.06 -17.66 9.82
C LYS A 265 -11.21 -16.34 9.09
N ALA A 266 -11.74 -15.32 9.75
CA ALA A 266 -11.86 -13.97 9.19
C ALA A 266 -10.47 -13.35 8.90
N TYR A 267 -9.52 -13.47 9.82
CA TYR A 267 -8.13 -13.04 9.56
C TYR A 267 -7.54 -13.71 8.32
N SER A 268 -7.65 -15.05 8.20
CA SER A 268 -7.11 -15.77 7.03
C SER A 268 -7.67 -15.24 5.72
N ARG A 269 -8.96 -14.90 5.67
CA ARG A 269 -9.59 -14.33 4.47
C ARG A 269 -9.05 -12.93 4.16
N TYR A 270 -9.12 -11.98 5.10
CA TYR A 270 -8.69 -10.61 4.88
C TYR A 270 -7.18 -10.49 4.62
N LEU A 271 -6.36 -11.29 5.32
CA LEU A 271 -4.92 -11.32 5.06
C LEU A 271 -4.60 -11.90 3.68
N GLY A 272 -5.40 -12.86 3.19
CA GLY A 272 -5.30 -13.36 1.81
C GLY A 272 -5.54 -12.25 0.77
N GLU A 273 -6.53 -11.39 1.00
CA GLU A 273 -6.83 -10.24 0.13
C GLU A 273 -5.69 -9.19 0.17
N ILE A 274 -5.18 -8.89 1.37
CA ILE A 274 -4.06 -7.95 1.58
C ILE A 274 -2.79 -8.47 0.89
N ALA A 275 -2.50 -9.76 1.02
CA ALA A 275 -1.34 -10.40 0.38
C ALA A 275 -1.47 -10.42 -1.15
N ALA A 276 -2.68 -10.73 -1.67
CA ALA A 276 -2.95 -10.73 -3.10
C ALA A 276 -2.78 -9.34 -3.73
N ALA A 277 -3.03 -8.28 -2.96
CA ALA A 277 -2.79 -6.90 -3.37
C ALA A 277 -1.30 -6.49 -3.34
N GLY A 278 -0.42 -7.31 -2.75
CA GLY A 278 1.03 -7.08 -2.73
C GLY A 278 1.59 -6.54 -1.42
N VAL A 279 0.80 -6.42 -0.35
CA VAL A 279 1.33 -6.07 0.98
C VAL A 279 2.06 -7.29 1.56
N PRO A 280 3.31 -7.15 2.02
CA PRO A 280 4.04 -8.24 2.65
C PRO A 280 3.41 -8.70 3.95
N ILE A 281 3.14 -10.00 4.08
CA ILE A 281 2.63 -10.61 5.31
C ILE A 281 3.65 -11.59 5.87
N ILE A 282 3.85 -11.55 7.18
CA ILE A 282 4.64 -12.50 7.95
C ILE A 282 3.73 -13.14 8.99
N GLU A 283 3.54 -14.45 8.89
CA GLU A 283 2.79 -15.23 9.87
C GLU A 283 3.75 -15.80 10.93
N LEU A 284 3.43 -15.58 12.18
CA LEU A 284 4.23 -16.02 13.32
C LEU A 284 3.35 -16.77 14.32
N ASP A 285 3.71 -18.01 14.62
CA ASP A 285 3.04 -18.84 15.62
C ASP A 285 3.65 -18.60 17.01
N THR A 286 2.81 -18.26 17.97
CA THR A 286 3.19 -18.03 19.37
C THR A 286 2.67 -19.12 20.31
N SER A 287 2.15 -20.24 19.82
CA SER A 287 1.49 -21.28 20.59
C SER A 287 2.38 -21.84 21.71
N THR A 288 3.63 -22.12 21.40
CA THR A 288 4.55 -22.86 22.25
C THR A 288 5.71 -22.03 22.79
N ILE A 289 5.78 -20.75 22.47
CA ILE A 289 6.90 -19.88 22.86
C ILE A 289 6.57 -19.17 24.18
N PRO A 290 7.21 -19.54 25.30
CA PRO A 290 7.00 -18.86 26.58
C PRO A 290 7.54 -17.43 26.53
N LEU A 291 6.71 -16.46 26.88
CA LEU A 291 7.10 -15.04 26.93
C LEU A 291 8.27 -14.84 27.92
N GLY A 292 9.30 -14.11 27.46
CA GLY A 292 10.48 -13.80 28.27
C GLY A 292 11.50 -14.95 28.41
N SER A 293 11.29 -16.06 27.73
CA SER A 293 12.27 -17.16 27.66
C SER A 293 13.43 -16.87 26.71
N ALA A 294 14.48 -17.70 26.73
CA ALA A 294 15.55 -17.61 25.74
C ALA A 294 15.05 -17.87 24.31
N GLU A 295 14.08 -18.76 24.15
CA GLU A 295 13.41 -19.03 22.88
C GLU A 295 12.66 -17.80 22.37
N TRP A 296 12.02 -17.04 23.26
CA TRP A 296 11.34 -15.79 22.94
C TRP A 296 12.32 -14.74 22.43
N GLU A 297 13.47 -14.57 23.10
CA GLU A 297 14.50 -13.63 22.67
C GLU A 297 15.08 -14.03 21.30
N ALA A 298 15.37 -15.31 21.09
CA ALA A 298 15.84 -15.83 19.80
C ALA A 298 14.82 -15.63 18.67
N PHE A 299 13.53 -15.84 18.97
CA PHE A 299 12.42 -15.59 18.04
C PHE A 299 12.34 -14.12 17.64
N LEU A 300 12.42 -13.21 18.60
CA LEU A 300 12.43 -11.77 18.35
C LEU A 300 13.65 -11.33 17.52
N ASP A 301 14.84 -11.87 17.82
CA ASP A 301 16.07 -11.56 17.09
C ASP A 301 16.01 -12.04 15.64
N LYS A 302 15.46 -13.24 15.42
CA LYS A 302 15.21 -13.76 14.06
C LYS A 302 14.25 -12.86 13.33
N THR A 303 13.10 -12.56 13.94
CA THR A 303 12.07 -11.70 13.32
C THR A 303 12.63 -10.31 12.97
N ALA A 304 13.40 -9.69 13.86
CA ALA A 304 14.00 -8.39 13.60
C ALA A 304 14.99 -8.40 12.43
N ARG A 305 15.81 -9.48 12.31
CA ARG A 305 16.71 -9.66 11.15
C ARG A 305 15.95 -9.87 9.85
N ASP A 306 14.91 -10.71 9.87
CA ASP A 306 14.09 -11.01 8.70
C ASP A 306 13.34 -9.76 8.20
N LEU A 307 12.83 -8.93 9.11
CA LEU A 307 12.19 -7.66 8.79
C LEU A 307 13.15 -6.67 8.12
N LYS A 308 14.35 -6.49 8.66
CA LYS A 308 15.36 -5.61 8.06
C LYS A 308 15.81 -6.10 6.69
N SER A 309 15.92 -7.42 6.51
CA SER A 309 16.24 -8.02 5.21
C SER A 309 15.10 -7.82 4.21
N ARG A 310 13.85 -8.06 4.63
CA ARG A 310 12.67 -7.92 3.77
C ARG A 310 12.39 -6.47 3.40
N ALA A 311 12.52 -5.53 4.31
CA ALA A 311 12.39 -4.11 4.01
C ALA A 311 13.34 -3.65 2.90
N LYS A 312 14.58 -4.18 2.89
CA LYS A 312 15.54 -3.98 1.79
C LYS A 312 15.16 -4.74 0.51
N PHE A 313 14.59 -5.93 0.65
CA PHE A 313 14.25 -6.80 -0.48
C PHE A 313 12.99 -6.32 -1.21
N PHE A 314 11.95 -5.92 -0.50
CA PHE A 314 10.73 -5.37 -1.13
C PHE A 314 11.03 -4.06 -1.86
N ALA A 315 11.96 -3.27 -1.34
CA ALA A 315 12.51 -2.13 -2.04
C ALA A 315 13.25 -2.50 -3.35
N ARG A 316 13.91 -3.67 -3.39
CA ARG A 316 14.73 -4.14 -4.52
C ARG A 316 14.04 -5.17 -5.42
N ALA A 317 13.08 -5.93 -4.94
CA ALA A 317 12.45 -7.02 -5.73
C ALA A 317 11.60 -6.48 -6.88
N GLU A 318 11.07 -5.28 -6.74
CA GLU A 318 10.47 -4.57 -7.88
C GLU A 318 11.54 -4.14 -8.90
N ILE A 319 12.77 -3.84 -8.45
CA ILE A 319 13.92 -3.45 -9.29
C ILE A 319 14.53 -4.69 -10.01
N SER A 320 14.73 -5.82 -9.32
CA SER A 320 15.36 -7.01 -9.91
C SER A 320 14.48 -7.80 -10.89
N GLY A 321 13.18 -7.59 -10.85
CA GLY A 321 12.27 -8.03 -11.92
C GLY A 321 12.64 -7.41 -13.27
N ARG A 322 13.26 -6.22 -13.27
CA ARG A 322 13.71 -5.48 -14.45
C ARG A 322 15.01 -6.01 -15.02
N GLU A 323 16.00 -6.34 -14.18
CA GLU A 323 17.29 -6.87 -14.65
C GLU A 323 17.12 -8.21 -15.37
N LYS A 324 16.26 -9.10 -14.84
CA LYS A 324 15.98 -10.39 -15.49
C LYS A 324 15.13 -10.29 -16.76
N ALA A 325 14.36 -9.24 -16.94
CA ALA A 325 13.62 -8.98 -18.18
C ALA A 325 14.55 -8.41 -19.26
N ASN A 326 15.53 -7.58 -18.88
CA ASN A 326 16.53 -7.04 -19.80
C ASN A 326 17.60 -8.07 -20.21
N GLU A 327 17.96 -9.03 -19.36
CA GLU A 327 18.92 -10.11 -19.69
C GLU A 327 18.32 -11.21 -20.57
N LYS A 328 16.99 -11.36 -20.63
CA LYS A 328 16.32 -12.33 -21.52
C LYS A 328 15.90 -11.75 -22.88
N GLY A 329 16.17 -10.48 -23.11
CA GLY A 329 15.88 -9.77 -24.36
C GLY A 329 17.11 -9.48 -25.23
N ASN A 330 18.28 -9.99 -24.86
CA ASN A 330 19.50 -9.98 -25.71
C ASN A 330 19.76 -11.34 -26.33
#